data_df66049510672abd14a5a1f158cd94b1
#
_entry.id   df66049510672abd14a5a1f158cd94b1
#
_cell.length_a   1.000
_cell.length_b   1.000
_cell.length_c   1.000
_cell.angle_alpha   90.00
_cell.angle_beta   90.00
_cell.angle_gamma   90.00
#
_symmetry.space_group_name_H-M   'P 1'
#
loop_
_entity.id
_entity.type
_entity.pdbx_description
1 polymer ?
#
loop_
_entity_poly.entity_id
_entity_poly.type
_entity_poly.pdbx_seq_one_letter_code
_entity_poly.pdbx_strand_id
1 'polypeptide(L)'
;MEVQRAPHYPLHGRVQLALPSHSVLSGHTLDISVSELCILLDDQIPLGVVYSIRFELLLKGEIHLVTALARSTYGVFANSGGFRVGLAFKDEDPKRAELIKSLAGKKPMVNATH
;
A
#
# COMPACT_ATOMS: atom_id res chain seq x y z
N MET A 1 18.04 -20.04 5.88
CA MET A 1 17.58 -18.96 6.74
C MET A 1 16.27 -18.39 6.26
N GLU A 2 15.36 -18.25 7.16
CA GLU A 2 14.06 -17.72 6.80
C GLU A 2 14.00 -16.23 6.93
N VAL A 3 13.40 -15.60 5.95
CA VAL A 3 13.13 -14.17 6.03
C VAL A 3 11.71 -14.02 6.52
N GLN A 4 11.55 -13.38 7.65
CA GLN A 4 10.23 -13.11 8.17
C GLN A 4 9.68 -11.87 7.52
N ARG A 5 8.49 -11.99 6.98
CA ARG A 5 7.82 -10.85 6.38
C ARG A 5 6.91 -10.21 7.41
N ALA A 6 6.82 -8.89 7.33
CA ALA A 6 5.86 -8.19 8.15
C ALA A 6 4.45 -8.61 7.75
N PRO A 7 3.53 -8.66 8.71
CA PRO A 7 2.15 -9.02 8.39
C PRO A 7 1.52 -8.00 7.45
N HIS A 8 0.72 -8.50 6.51
CA HIS A 8 -0.05 -7.68 5.59
C HIS A 8 -1.50 -7.67 6.04
N TYR A 9 -2.10 -6.49 6.04
CA TYR A 9 -3.48 -6.31 6.45
C TYR A 9 -4.29 -5.80 5.28
N PRO A 10 -5.50 -6.32 5.05
CA PRO A 10 -6.32 -5.86 3.93
C PRO A 10 -6.74 -4.41 4.12
N LEU A 11 -6.75 -3.68 3.02
CA LEU A 11 -7.26 -2.32 2.97
C LEU A 11 -8.25 -2.21 1.82
N HIS A 12 -9.25 -1.35 1.99
CA HIS A 12 -10.24 -1.10 0.94
C HIS A 12 -10.50 0.38 0.89
N GLY A 13 -9.54 1.12 0.40
CA GLY A 13 -9.65 2.57 0.33
C GLY A 13 -9.08 3.09 -0.97
N ARG A 14 -9.02 4.40 -1.06
CA ARG A 14 -8.50 5.08 -2.24
C ARG A 14 -7.05 5.45 -2.03
N VAL A 15 -6.31 5.46 -3.13
CA VAL A 15 -4.92 5.90 -3.13
C VAL A 15 -4.71 6.82 -4.32
N GLN A 16 -3.87 7.82 -4.12
CA GLN A 16 -3.44 8.72 -5.18
C GLN A 16 -1.92 8.74 -5.23
N LEU A 17 -1.38 8.70 -6.44
CA LEU A 17 0.05 8.79 -6.68
C LEU A 17 0.32 10.05 -7.46
N ALA A 18 1.25 10.88 -6.98
CA ALA A 18 1.72 12.02 -7.73
C ALA A 18 2.92 11.61 -8.54
N LEU A 19 2.82 11.80 -9.85
CA LEU A 19 3.91 11.50 -10.77
C LEU A 19 4.89 12.66 -10.82
N PRO A 20 6.13 12.42 -11.28
CA PRO A 20 7.09 13.51 -11.45
C PRO A 20 6.57 14.63 -12.34
N SER A 21 5.68 14.31 -13.28
CA SER A 21 5.06 15.30 -14.17
C SER A 21 3.96 16.11 -13.50
N HIS A 22 3.72 15.87 -12.21
CA HIS A 22 2.63 16.48 -11.43
C HIS A 22 1.25 15.97 -11.79
N SER A 23 1.14 15.00 -12.68
CA SER A 23 -0.11 14.30 -12.90
C SER A 23 -0.41 13.41 -11.71
N VAL A 24 -1.69 13.17 -11.46
CA VAL A 24 -2.12 12.34 -10.35
C VAL A 24 -2.84 11.12 -10.88
N LEU A 25 -2.43 9.94 -10.41
CA LEU A 25 -3.12 8.70 -10.71
C LEU A 25 -3.91 8.29 -9.48
N SER A 26 -5.10 7.76 -9.71
CA SER A 26 -5.95 7.26 -8.64
C SER A 26 -6.10 5.75 -8.76
N GLY A 27 -6.20 5.10 -7.62
CA GLY A 27 -6.38 3.67 -7.57
C GLY A 27 -6.99 3.25 -6.26
N HIS A 28 -6.87 1.97 -5.95
CA HIS A 28 -7.42 1.41 -4.72
C HIS A 28 -6.35 0.65 -3.97
N THR A 29 -6.40 0.70 -2.65
CA THR A 29 -5.49 -0.08 -1.84
C THR A 29 -6.00 -1.52 -1.72
N LEU A 30 -5.09 -2.46 -1.68
CA LEU A 30 -5.42 -3.87 -1.51
C LEU A 30 -4.95 -4.38 -0.15
N ASP A 31 -3.70 -4.11 0.21
CA ASP A 31 -3.19 -4.49 1.52
C ASP A 31 -1.99 -3.64 1.89
N ILE A 32 -1.64 -3.66 3.16
CA ILE A 32 -0.54 -2.85 3.69
C ILE A 32 0.23 -3.62 4.74
N SER A 33 1.53 -3.39 4.79
CA SER A 33 2.39 -3.78 5.91
C SER A 33 3.18 -2.55 6.35
N VAL A 34 4.00 -2.70 7.38
CA VAL A 34 4.82 -1.56 7.83
C VAL A 34 5.84 -1.13 6.77
N SER A 35 6.18 -2.01 5.83
CA SER A 35 7.20 -1.72 4.82
C SER A 35 6.65 -1.45 3.43
N GLU A 36 5.42 -1.85 3.14
CA GLU A 36 4.93 -1.70 1.77
C GLU A 36 3.43 -1.62 1.68
N LEU A 37 2.97 -1.06 0.57
CA LEU A 37 1.55 -0.92 0.25
C LEU A 37 1.32 -1.59 -1.09
N CYS A 38 0.30 -2.42 -1.18
CA CYS A 38 -0.10 -3.02 -2.44
C CYS A 38 -1.37 -2.34 -2.93
N ILE A 39 -1.37 -1.93 -4.18
CA ILE A 39 -2.49 -1.17 -4.75
C ILE A 39 -2.91 -1.75 -6.10
N LEU A 40 -4.08 -1.35 -6.54
CA LEU A 40 -4.61 -1.70 -7.85
C LEU A 40 -4.77 -0.43 -8.67
N LEU A 41 -4.16 -0.41 -9.85
CA LEU A 41 -4.25 0.70 -10.79
C LEU A 41 -4.82 0.20 -12.11
N ASP A 42 -5.44 1.13 -12.87
CA ASP A 42 -5.93 0.76 -14.20
C ASP A 42 -4.78 0.56 -15.19
N ASP A 43 -3.72 1.34 -15.05
CA ASP A 43 -2.59 1.30 -15.97
C ASP A 43 -1.31 0.93 -15.25
N GLN A 44 -0.39 0.34 -16.00
CA GLN A 44 0.92 0.02 -15.46
C GLN A 44 1.74 1.31 -15.34
N ILE A 45 2.55 1.39 -14.28
CA ILE A 45 3.40 2.55 -14.04
C ILE A 45 4.86 2.12 -14.10
N PRO A 46 5.77 3.07 -14.36
CA PRO A 46 7.21 2.75 -14.32
C PRO A 46 7.62 2.20 -12.96
N LEU A 47 8.49 1.19 -13.00
CA LEU A 47 9.00 0.58 -11.78
C LEU A 47 10.30 1.22 -11.36
N GLY A 48 10.63 1.11 -10.08
CA GLY A 48 11.85 1.66 -9.54
C GLY A 48 11.80 3.18 -9.32
N VAL A 49 10.64 3.76 -9.45
CA VAL A 49 10.44 5.21 -9.33
C VAL A 49 9.80 5.51 -7.98
N VAL A 50 10.25 6.59 -7.35
CA VAL A 50 9.67 7.03 -6.10
C VAL A 50 8.52 8.00 -6.37
N TYR A 51 7.37 7.68 -5.81
CA TYR A 51 6.16 8.48 -5.94
C TYR A 51 5.77 9.04 -4.60
N SER A 52 5.17 10.23 -4.62
CA SER A 52 4.48 10.73 -3.44
C SER A 52 3.08 10.14 -3.45
N ILE A 53 2.70 9.46 -2.38
CA ILE A 53 1.42 8.78 -2.33
C ILE A 53 0.59 9.29 -1.16
N ARG A 54 -0.72 9.15 -1.32
CA ARG A 54 -1.69 9.55 -0.32
C ARG A 54 -2.79 8.51 -0.32
N PHE A 55 -3.06 7.92 0.83
CA PHE A 55 -4.06 6.86 0.90
C PHE A 55 -4.86 6.95 2.19
N GLU A 56 -6.01 6.29 2.17
CA GLU A 56 -6.93 6.25 3.30
C GLU A 56 -6.68 4.99 4.11
N LEU A 57 -6.66 5.13 5.41
CA LEU A 57 -6.52 4.00 6.32
C LEU A 57 -7.67 4.09 7.33
N LEU A 58 -8.56 3.09 7.29
CA LEU A 58 -9.70 3.05 8.19
C LEU A 58 -9.31 2.31 9.46
N LEU A 59 -9.45 2.97 10.59
CA LEU A 59 -9.12 2.39 11.88
C LEU A 59 -10.16 2.81 12.89
N LYS A 60 -10.84 1.84 13.49
CA LYS A 60 -11.85 2.08 14.52
C LYS A 60 -12.91 3.08 14.10
N GLY A 61 -13.36 2.94 12.86
CA GLY A 61 -14.42 3.80 12.32
C GLY A 61 -13.96 5.17 11.86
N GLU A 62 -12.67 5.47 11.96
CA GLU A 62 -12.14 6.74 11.52
C GLU A 62 -11.22 6.56 10.32
N ILE A 63 -11.33 7.49 9.39
CA ILE A 63 -10.46 7.50 8.21
C ILE A 63 -9.26 8.39 8.49
N HIS A 64 -8.08 7.80 8.38
CA HIS A 64 -6.83 8.53 8.49
C HIS A 64 -6.23 8.70 7.10
N LEU A 65 -5.92 9.94 6.74
CA LEU A 65 -5.23 10.20 5.49
C LEU A 65 -3.74 10.12 5.75
N VAL A 66 -3.09 9.25 5.01
CA VAL A 66 -1.66 8.98 5.19
C VAL A 66 -0.93 9.38 3.93
N THR A 67 0.16 10.12 4.09
CA THR A 67 1.04 10.46 2.97
C THR A 67 2.38 9.79 3.18
N ALA A 68 3.03 9.43 2.09
CA ALA A 68 4.32 8.75 2.16
C ALA A 68 5.06 8.90 0.84
N LEU A 69 6.36 8.60 0.87
CA LEU A 69 7.14 8.39 -0.33
C LEU A 69 7.32 6.89 -0.48
N ALA A 70 7.10 6.38 -1.68
CA ALA A 70 7.20 4.94 -1.92
C ALA A 70 7.72 4.66 -3.31
N ARG A 71 8.55 3.61 -3.40
CA ARG A 71 9.15 3.18 -4.67
C ARG A 71 8.36 2.01 -5.23
N SER A 72 8.01 2.09 -6.50
CA SER A 72 7.35 0.98 -7.16
C SER A 72 8.34 -0.17 -7.36
N THR A 73 7.96 -1.36 -6.89
CA THR A 73 8.85 -2.52 -6.91
C THR A 73 8.41 -3.60 -7.88
N TYR A 74 7.11 -3.73 -8.12
CA TYR A 74 6.60 -4.67 -9.11
C TYR A 74 5.24 -4.20 -9.60
N GLY A 75 4.87 -4.70 -10.78
CA GLY A 75 3.54 -4.49 -11.31
C GLY A 75 3.17 -5.72 -12.10
N VAL A 76 2.04 -6.34 -11.77
CA VAL A 76 1.57 -7.54 -12.45
C VAL A 76 0.11 -7.36 -12.84
N PHE A 77 -0.24 -7.97 -13.95
CA PHE A 77 -1.61 -7.92 -14.44
C PHE A 77 -2.54 -8.68 -13.50
N ALA A 78 -3.62 -8.04 -13.09
CA ALA A 78 -4.59 -8.67 -12.19
C ALA A 78 -5.69 -9.34 -12.99
N ASN A 79 -6.12 -10.53 -12.53
CA ASN A 79 -7.15 -11.27 -13.24
C ASN A 79 -8.48 -10.51 -13.33
N SER A 80 -8.75 -9.66 -12.36
CA SER A 80 -9.98 -8.87 -12.36
C SER A 80 -9.88 -7.61 -13.20
N GLY A 81 -8.74 -7.40 -13.86
CA GLY A 81 -8.47 -6.18 -14.62
C GLY A 81 -7.56 -5.25 -13.86
N GLY A 82 -6.80 -4.44 -14.60
CA GLY A 82 -5.85 -3.52 -14.00
C GLY A 82 -4.56 -4.20 -13.60
N PHE A 83 -3.76 -3.46 -12.85
CA PHE A 83 -2.43 -3.90 -12.44
C PHE A 83 -2.29 -3.83 -10.93
N ARG A 84 -1.78 -4.91 -10.35
CA ARG A 84 -1.41 -4.94 -8.93
C ARG A 84 0.01 -4.42 -8.83
N VAL A 85 0.20 -3.37 -8.06
CA VAL A 85 1.48 -2.69 -7.95
C VAL A 85 1.93 -2.70 -6.50
N GLY A 86 3.19 -3.07 -6.28
CA GLY A 86 3.80 -3.03 -4.97
C GLY A 86 4.59 -1.73 -4.81
N LEU A 87 4.40 -1.08 -3.66
CA LEU A 87 5.05 0.18 -3.33
C LEU A 87 5.78 0.01 -2.00
N ALA A 88 7.11 0.14 -2.02
CA ALA A 88 7.90 0.06 -0.81
C ALA A 88 8.10 1.45 -0.23
N PHE A 89 7.74 1.63 1.04
CA PHE A 89 7.91 2.93 1.68
C PHE A 89 9.37 3.31 1.75
N LYS A 90 9.68 4.55 1.37
CA LYS A 90 11.04 5.06 1.34
C LYS A 90 11.35 5.98 2.50
N ASP A 91 10.33 6.56 3.10
CA ASP A 91 10.49 7.41 4.26
C ASP A 91 10.13 6.64 5.52
N GLU A 92 10.68 7.02 6.64
CA GLU A 92 10.31 6.45 7.91
C GLU A 92 9.37 7.39 8.62
N ASP A 93 8.26 6.84 9.09
CA ASP A 93 7.25 7.64 9.79
C ASP A 93 6.71 6.80 10.93
N PRO A 94 7.14 7.11 12.17
CA PRO A 94 6.68 6.33 13.32
C PRO A 94 5.17 6.38 13.52
N LYS A 95 4.53 7.49 13.17
CA LYS A 95 3.08 7.57 13.30
C LYS A 95 2.39 6.61 12.33
N ARG A 96 2.90 6.56 11.10
CA ARG A 96 2.34 5.63 10.12
C ARG A 96 2.54 4.20 10.58
N ALA A 97 3.72 3.87 11.09
CA ALA A 97 4.00 2.53 11.58
C ALA A 97 3.06 2.16 12.72
N GLU A 98 2.78 3.10 13.62
CA GLU A 98 1.84 2.85 14.71
C GLU A 98 0.43 2.61 14.21
N LEU A 99 -0.03 3.40 13.25
CA LEU A 99 -1.34 3.20 12.68
C LEU A 99 -1.46 1.82 12.05
N ILE A 100 -0.42 1.41 11.32
CA ILE A 100 -0.43 0.10 10.67
C ILE A 100 -0.44 -1.02 11.72
N LYS A 101 0.36 -0.88 12.77
CA LYS A 101 0.37 -1.87 13.84
C LYS A 101 -0.97 -1.96 14.56
N SER A 102 -1.70 -0.85 14.60
CA SER A 102 -3.03 -0.86 15.20
C SER A 102 -4.03 -1.68 14.41
N LEU A 103 -3.71 -2.05 13.18
CA LEU A 103 -4.54 -2.96 12.41
C LEU A 103 -4.40 -4.40 12.90
N ALA A 104 -3.52 -4.66 13.85
CA ALA A 104 -3.30 -6.01 14.36
C ALA A 104 -4.56 -6.60 15.01
N GLY A 105 -5.56 -5.78 15.33
CA GLY A 105 -6.84 -6.31 15.75
C GLY A 105 -7.61 -7.00 14.64
N LYS A 106 -7.19 -6.80 13.38
CA LYS A 106 -7.77 -7.49 12.24
C LYS A 106 -6.88 -8.68 11.91
N LYS A 107 -7.46 -9.68 11.29
CA LYS A 107 -6.67 -10.83 10.89
C LYS A 107 -5.77 -10.47 9.72
N PRO A 108 -4.48 -10.80 9.78
CA PRO A 108 -3.60 -10.63 8.62
C PRO A 108 -4.06 -11.55 7.49
N MET A 109 -3.90 -11.08 6.26
CA MET A 109 -4.31 -11.86 5.10
C MET A 109 -3.61 -13.18 5.01
N VAL A 110 -2.33 -13.20 5.30
CA VAL A 110 -1.53 -14.39 5.11
C VAL A 110 -1.82 -15.47 6.10
N ASN A 111 -2.61 -15.17 7.12
CA ASN A 111 -2.92 -16.19 8.08
C ASN A 111 -4.16 -16.90 7.80
N ALA A 112 -4.63 -16.73 6.65
CA ALA A 112 -5.81 -17.43 6.30
C ALA A 112 -5.63 -18.89 6.29
N THR A 113 -4.47 -19.35 6.56
CA THR A 113 -4.37 -20.69 6.54
C THR A 113 -4.52 -21.23 7.83
N HIS A 114 -4.89 -21.94 7.83
CA HIS A 114 -4.92 -22.76 8.82
C HIS A 114 -6.01 -23.08 9.18
#